data_a5af6a239021a1f2866b674b842376f9
#
_entry.id   a5af6a239021a1f2866b674b842376f9
#
_cell.length_a   1.000
_cell.length_b   1.000
_cell.length_c   1.000
_cell.angle_alpha   90.00
_cell.angle_beta   90.00
_cell.angle_gamma   90.00
#
_symmetry.space_group_name_H-M   'P 1'
#
loop_
_entity.id
_entity.type
_entity.pdbx_description
1 polymer ?
#
loop_
_entity_poly.entity_id
_entity_poly.type
_entity_poly.pdbx_seq_one_letter_code
_entity_poly.pdbx_strand_id
1 'polypeptide(L)'
;MQLSLSKEKQIRKKMPSQNDGVMVILSSPSGAGKTTLTKRLSKLDNYEISISHTTRQPRLNETMNEDYFFVNEEEFKRLIKNEEFLEYAKVFNNFYGTTRTPVIDKLNKGKNVLFDIDWQGADQIKNKKMDYKLITFFILPPSKQVLFERLSNRHMKDKLIAEERIKQFERDVLHWINYDYVVINDNLENCYFKIKNLIEAEINNGSKDYDKSYIRKHVEKLTI
;
A
#
# COMPACT_ATOMS: atom_id res chain seq x y z
N MET A 1 28.84 39.07 19.15
CA MET A 1 27.38 38.88 19.00
C MET A 1 27.14 38.40 17.56
N GLN A 2 27.30 37.12 17.31
CA GLN A 2 27.11 36.52 15.98
C GLN A 2 25.82 35.69 16.02
N LEU A 3 24.84 36.16 15.25
CA LEU A 3 23.57 35.47 15.05
C LEU A 3 23.78 34.19 14.22
N SER A 4 23.42 33.06 14.79
CA SER A 4 23.39 31.78 14.10
C SER A 4 22.25 31.79 13.08
N LEU A 5 22.60 31.82 11.81
CA LEU A 5 21.68 31.57 10.73
C LEU A 5 21.32 30.07 10.72
N SER A 6 20.14 29.76 11.23
CA SER A 6 19.52 28.44 11.07
C SER A 6 19.38 28.14 9.58
N LYS A 7 20.06 27.10 9.13
CA LYS A 7 19.91 26.56 7.76
C LYS A 7 18.55 25.87 7.66
N GLU A 8 17.50 26.62 7.43
CA GLU A 8 16.28 26.09 6.81
C GLU A 8 16.66 25.62 5.42
N LYS A 9 16.85 24.32 5.26
CA LYS A 9 16.83 23.69 3.94
C LYS A 9 15.41 23.86 3.39
N GLN A 10 15.15 24.93 2.68
CA GLN A 10 14.01 25.03 1.78
C GLN A 10 14.12 23.87 0.80
N ILE A 11 13.32 22.82 1.02
CA ILE A 11 13.08 21.81 0.01
C ILE A 11 12.38 22.54 -1.12
N ARG A 12 13.12 22.91 -2.15
CA ARG A 12 12.55 23.45 -3.39
C ARG A 12 11.53 22.44 -3.87
N LYS A 13 10.24 22.81 -3.89
CA LYS A 13 9.21 22.05 -4.58
C LYS A 13 9.67 21.86 -6.02
N LYS A 14 10.10 20.64 -6.36
CA LYS A 14 10.42 20.29 -7.73
C LYS A 14 9.10 20.22 -8.48
N MET A 15 8.94 20.98 -9.55
CA MET A 15 7.78 20.81 -10.44
C MET A 15 7.80 19.38 -11.00
N PRO A 16 6.65 18.66 -11.05
CA PRO A 16 6.61 17.35 -11.65
C PRO A 16 7.18 17.38 -13.06
N SER A 17 8.13 16.51 -13.35
CA SER A 17 8.64 16.34 -14.70
C SER A 17 7.79 15.29 -15.42
N GLN A 18 7.61 15.43 -16.73
CA GLN A 18 6.92 14.41 -17.55
C GLN A 18 7.58 13.02 -17.47
N ASN A 19 8.80 12.96 -16.96
CA ASN A 19 9.60 11.74 -16.83
C ASN A 19 9.64 11.19 -15.41
N ASP A 20 8.93 11.80 -14.43
CA ASP A 20 8.88 11.27 -13.07
C ASP A 20 8.01 10.01 -13.02
N GLY A 21 8.39 9.05 -12.17
CA GLY A 21 7.59 7.85 -11.95
C GLY A 21 6.27 8.15 -11.22
N VAL A 22 5.35 7.20 -11.24
CA VAL A 22 4.07 7.30 -10.55
C VAL A 22 4.06 6.49 -9.27
N MET A 23 3.30 6.95 -8.28
CA MET A 23 3.00 6.20 -7.06
C MET A 23 1.74 5.36 -7.27
N VAL A 24 1.84 4.07 -7.01
CA VAL A 24 0.70 3.15 -7.10
C VAL A 24 0.50 2.49 -5.75
N ILE A 25 -0.57 2.84 -5.07
CA ILE A 25 -0.94 2.24 -3.78
C ILE A 25 -1.90 1.09 -4.01
N LEU A 26 -1.55 -0.07 -3.50
CA LEU A 26 -2.46 -1.19 -3.33
C LEU A 26 -2.77 -1.33 -1.85
N SER A 27 -4.04 -1.23 -1.48
CA SER A 27 -4.53 -1.50 -0.14
C SER A 27 -5.62 -2.57 -0.16
N SER A 28 -5.80 -3.23 0.93
CA SER A 28 -6.83 -4.26 1.06
C SER A 28 -7.06 -4.61 2.52
N PRO A 29 -8.19 -5.18 2.87
CA PRO A 29 -8.30 -5.98 4.07
C PRO A 29 -7.34 -7.17 4.03
N SER A 30 -6.99 -7.70 5.21
CA SER A 30 -6.12 -8.88 5.31
C SER A 30 -6.72 -10.09 4.57
N GLY A 31 -5.89 -10.82 3.79
CA GLY A 31 -6.34 -12.01 3.05
C GLY A 31 -6.91 -11.76 1.65
N ALA A 32 -7.08 -10.53 1.21
CA ALA A 32 -7.60 -10.24 -0.14
C ALA A 32 -6.61 -10.49 -1.29
N GLY A 33 -5.31 -10.76 -1.00
CA GLY A 33 -4.31 -11.11 -2.01
C GLY A 33 -3.41 -9.96 -2.48
N LYS A 34 -3.42 -8.84 -1.78
CA LYS A 34 -2.63 -7.63 -2.08
C LYS A 34 -1.15 -7.93 -2.39
N THR A 35 -0.43 -8.53 -1.46
CA THR A 35 1.02 -8.82 -1.60
C THR A 35 1.35 -9.65 -2.83
N THR A 36 0.50 -10.63 -3.18
CA THR A 36 0.69 -11.43 -4.39
C THR A 36 0.58 -10.58 -5.65
N LEU A 37 -0.42 -9.69 -5.70
CA LEU A 37 -0.61 -8.77 -6.82
C LEU A 37 0.53 -7.76 -6.91
N THR A 38 0.97 -7.19 -5.78
CA THR A 38 2.10 -6.25 -5.74
C THR A 38 3.39 -6.90 -6.25
N LYS A 39 3.73 -8.10 -5.76
CA LYS A 39 4.90 -8.87 -6.21
C LYS A 39 4.81 -9.24 -7.70
N ARG A 40 3.61 -9.42 -8.23
CA ARG A 40 3.44 -9.70 -9.65
C ARG A 40 3.60 -8.45 -10.52
N LEU A 41 3.03 -7.34 -10.09
CA LEU A 41 3.19 -6.04 -10.78
C LEU A 41 4.64 -5.57 -10.79
N SER A 42 5.42 -5.86 -9.73
CA SER A 42 6.83 -5.47 -9.66
C SER A 42 7.74 -6.21 -10.64
N LYS A 43 7.23 -7.26 -11.30
CA LYS A 43 7.95 -7.94 -12.39
C LYS A 43 7.82 -7.23 -13.75
N LEU A 44 6.97 -6.21 -13.84
CA LEU A 44 6.89 -5.35 -15.01
C LEU A 44 8.11 -4.44 -15.07
N ASP A 45 8.56 -4.16 -16.29
CA ASP A 45 9.61 -3.16 -16.49
C ASP A 45 9.19 -1.82 -15.91
N ASN A 46 10.15 -1.16 -15.28
CA ASN A 46 9.95 0.15 -14.66
C ASN A 46 9.09 0.19 -13.38
N TYR A 47 8.76 -0.95 -12.75
CA TYR A 47 8.05 -0.99 -11.47
C TYR A 47 8.95 -1.51 -10.34
N GLU A 48 8.94 -0.83 -9.21
CA GLU A 48 9.66 -1.23 -8.01
C GLU A 48 8.78 -1.17 -6.77
N ILE A 49 8.93 -2.12 -5.84
CA ILE A 49 8.20 -2.10 -4.57
C ILE A 49 8.89 -1.14 -3.60
N SER A 50 8.10 -0.38 -2.86
CA SER A 50 8.56 0.31 -1.65
C SER A 50 8.67 -0.71 -0.52
N ILE A 51 9.88 -0.99 -0.05
CA ILE A 51 10.10 -1.90 1.05
C ILE A 51 9.85 -1.16 2.36
N SER A 52 8.86 -1.62 3.14
CA SER A 52 8.50 -0.99 4.41
C SER A 52 9.34 -1.54 5.56
N HIS A 53 9.54 -0.72 6.59
CA HIS A 53 10.05 -1.15 7.90
C HIS A 53 8.91 -1.77 8.71
N THR A 54 9.22 -2.77 9.53
CA THR A 54 8.25 -3.34 10.47
C THR A 54 8.91 -3.83 11.74
N THR A 55 8.18 -3.73 12.85
CA THR A 55 8.59 -4.30 14.15
C THR A 55 8.11 -5.75 14.34
N ARG A 56 7.35 -6.28 13.38
CA ARG A 56 6.91 -7.67 13.38
C ARG A 56 8.09 -8.61 13.09
N GLN A 57 8.11 -9.75 13.79
CA GLN A 57 9.06 -10.80 13.44
C GLN A 57 8.83 -11.33 12.02
N PRO A 58 9.91 -11.70 11.29
CA PRO A 58 9.79 -12.28 9.96
C PRO A 58 9.01 -13.61 10.00
N ARG A 59 8.29 -13.91 8.93
CA ARG A 59 7.70 -15.24 8.70
C ARG A 59 8.71 -16.15 8.03
N LEU A 60 8.41 -17.45 8.01
CA LEU A 60 9.33 -18.48 7.45
C LEU A 60 9.82 -18.20 6.02
N ASN A 61 8.99 -17.54 5.21
CA ASN A 61 9.29 -17.30 3.79
C ASN A 61 9.51 -15.81 3.48
N GLU A 62 9.85 -15.01 4.50
CA GLU A 62 10.15 -13.59 4.32
C GLU A 62 11.64 -13.32 4.48
N THR A 63 12.18 -12.50 3.59
CA THR A 63 13.59 -12.15 3.52
C THR A 63 13.79 -10.68 3.91
N MET A 64 14.80 -10.42 4.74
CA MET A 64 15.26 -9.08 5.09
C MET A 64 15.65 -8.30 3.81
N ASN A 65 15.26 -7.05 3.73
CA ASN A 65 15.53 -6.12 2.62
C ASN A 65 14.82 -6.44 1.29
N GLU A 66 14.06 -7.54 1.23
CA GLU A 66 13.23 -7.88 0.07
C GLU A 66 11.74 -7.72 0.39
N ASP A 67 11.29 -8.33 1.50
CA ASP A 67 9.90 -8.23 1.94
C ASP A 67 9.70 -7.05 2.90
N TYR A 68 10.60 -6.91 3.88
CA TYR A 68 10.60 -5.84 4.88
C TYR A 68 12.01 -5.53 5.38
N PHE A 69 12.20 -4.31 5.90
CA PHE A 69 13.26 -4.00 6.85
C PHE A 69 12.75 -4.35 8.25
N PHE A 70 13.11 -5.51 8.78
CA PHE A 70 12.73 -5.93 10.13
C PHE A 70 13.60 -5.22 11.16
N VAL A 71 12.97 -4.38 11.98
CA VAL A 71 13.64 -3.55 13.00
C VAL A 71 12.97 -3.72 14.35
N ASN A 72 13.67 -3.36 15.44
CA ASN A 72 13.05 -3.30 16.75
C ASN A 72 12.23 -2.01 16.94
N GLU A 73 11.44 -1.93 18.00
CA GLU A 73 10.62 -0.74 18.28
C GLU A 73 11.45 0.52 18.54
N GLU A 74 12.61 0.40 19.12
CA GLU A 74 13.50 1.51 19.42
C GLU A 74 13.98 2.17 18.13
N GLU A 75 14.47 1.37 17.20
CA GLU A 75 14.88 1.83 15.88
C GLU A 75 13.70 2.44 15.10
N PHE A 76 12.51 1.80 15.15
CA PHE A 76 11.32 2.35 14.49
C PHE A 76 10.94 3.72 15.06
N LYS A 77 10.97 3.88 16.40
CA LYS A 77 10.72 5.16 17.06
C LYS A 77 11.77 6.21 16.72
N ARG A 78 13.04 5.81 16.54
CA ARG A 78 14.10 6.69 16.06
C ARG A 78 13.80 7.24 14.67
N LEU A 79 13.35 6.39 13.75
CA LEU A 79 12.96 6.80 12.38
C LEU A 79 11.76 7.77 12.41
N ILE A 80 10.77 7.55 13.30
CA ILE A 80 9.66 8.50 13.50
C ILE A 80 10.18 9.85 13.97
N LYS A 81 11.02 9.87 15.02
CA LYS A 81 11.57 11.09 15.60
C LYS A 81 12.38 11.91 14.59
N ASN A 82 13.07 11.23 13.69
CA ASN A 82 13.86 11.86 12.63
C ASN A 82 13.01 12.26 11.40
N GLU A 83 11.69 12.06 11.43
CA GLU A 83 10.77 12.33 10.30
C GLU A 83 11.18 11.63 8.99
N GLU A 84 11.78 10.43 9.10
CA GLU A 84 12.27 9.68 7.95
C GLU A 84 11.15 8.98 7.18
N PHE A 85 9.97 8.75 7.81
CA PHE A 85 8.86 8.06 7.17
C PHE A 85 8.04 8.93 6.22
N LEU A 86 7.70 8.37 5.08
CA LEU A 86 6.67 8.88 4.19
C LEU A 86 5.27 8.63 4.77
N GLU A 87 5.06 7.43 5.31
CA GLU A 87 3.88 7.02 6.06
C GLU A 87 4.29 6.00 7.12
N TYR A 88 3.52 5.88 8.18
CA TYR A 88 3.63 4.78 9.15
C TYR A 88 2.31 4.56 9.88
N ALA A 89 2.06 3.32 10.28
CA ALA A 89 0.86 2.95 11.01
C ALA A 89 1.16 1.84 12.03
N LYS A 90 0.30 1.72 13.04
CA LYS A 90 0.27 0.56 13.93
C LYS A 90 -0.85 -0.36 13.47
N VAL A 91 -0.49 -1.55 12.98
CA VAL A 91 -1.43 -2.55 12.51
C VAL A 91 -1.33 -3.77 13.42
N PHE A 92 -2.42 -4.12 14.08
CA PHE A 92 -2.40 -5.03 15.21
C PHE A 92 -1.39 -4.53 16.27
N ASN A 93 -0.47 -5.32 16.71
CA ASN A 93 0.50 -4.93 17.73
C ASN A 93 1.86 -4.50 17.15
N ASN A 94 1.99 -4.33 15.83
CA ASN A 94 3.25 -4.03 15.17
C ASN A 94 3.19 -2.70 14.41
N PHE A 95 4.32 -2.04 14.32
CA PHE A 95 4.48 -0.87 13.47
C PHE A 95 4.89 -1.29 12.06
N TYR A 96 4.41 -0.51 11.09
CA TYR A 96 4.79 -0.58 9.68
C TYR A 96 5.00 0.82 9.17
N GLY A 97 5.97 1.05 8.28
CA GLY A 97 6.20 2.36 7.72
C GLY A 97 7.19 2.35 6.55
N THR A 98 6.95 3.23 5.60
CA THR A 98 7.77 3.38 4.41
C THR A 98 8.62 4.64 4.51
N THR A 99 9.94 4.52 4.41
CA THR A 99 10.83 5.68 4.45
C THR A 99 10.74 6.51 3.17
N ARG A 100 10.87 7.83 3.32
CA ARG A 100 10.68 8.81 2.24
C ARG A 100 11.76 8.76 1.18
N THR A 101 13.02 8.80 1.59
CA THR A 101 14.17 9.01 0.68
C THR A 101 14.24 7.96 -0.43
N PRO A 102 14.19 6.64 -0.16
CA PRO A 102 14.25 5.64 -1.23
C PRO A 102 13.10 5.72 -2.23
N VAL A 103 11.91 6.12 -1.76
CA VAL A 103 10.73 6.30 -2.62
C VAL A 103 10.95 7.48 -3.59
N ILE A 104 11.36 8.64 -3.06
CA ILE A 104 11.61 9.84 -3.87
C ILE A 104 12.73 9.59 -4.88
N ASP A 105 13.80 8.91 -4.49
CA ASP A 105 14.91 8.58 -5.38
C ASP A 105 14.46 7.71 -6.56
N LYS A 106 13.59 6.73 -6.31
CA LYS A 106 13.02 5.88 -7.36
C LYS A 106 12.13 6.69 -8.31
N LEU A 107 11.20 7.48 -7.76
CA LEU A 107 10.30 8.34 -8.54
C LEU A 107 11.07 9.34 -9.42
N ASN A 108 12.11 9.99 -8.88
CA ASN A 108 12.96 10.92 -9.62
C ASN A 108 13.76 10.25 -10.76
N LYS A 109 13.98 8.94 -10.69
CA LYS A 109 14.59 8.13 -11.76
C LYS A 109 13.55 7.63 -12.77
N GLY A 110 12.32 8.08 -12.68
CA GLY A 110 11.22 7.65 -13.55
C GLY A 110 10.66 6.27 -13.23
N LYS A 111 11.01 5.66 -12.09
CA LYS A 111 10.47 4.36 -11.68
C LYS A 111 9.09 4.49 -11.06
N ASN A 112 8.16 3.66 -11.46
CA ASN A 112 6.86 3.53 -10.82
C ASN A 112 7.02 2.79 -9.49
N VAL A 113 6.55 3.38 -8.40
CA VAL A 113 6.69 2.81 -7.07
C VAL A 113 5.38 2.20 -6.59
N LEU A 114 5.41 0.90 -6.32
CA LEU A 114 4.30 0.13 -5.79
C LEU A 114 4.34 0.12 -4.25
N PHE A 115 3.24 0.48 -3.60
CA PHE A 115 3.08 0.44 -2.16
C PHE A 115 2.13 -0.70 -1.77
N ASP A 116 2.62 -1.63 -0.95
CA ASP A 116 1.84 -2.69 -0.28
C ASP A 116 1.50 -2.23 1.15
N ILE A 117 0.61 -1.26 1.29
CA ILE A 117 0.29 -0.62 2.57
C ILE A 117 -1.21 -0.74 2.92
N ASP A 118 -1.56 -0.46 4.17
CA ASP A 118 -2.95 -0.40 4.59
C ASP A 118 -3.59 0.97 4.29
N TRP A 119 -4.87 1.13 4.64
CA TRP A 119 -5.61 2.35 4.42
C TRP A 119 -5.04 3.55 5.21
N GLN A 120 -4.46 3.33 6.41
CA GLN A 120 -3.90 4.40 7.24
C GLN A 120 -2.67 5.03 6.56
N GLY A 121 -1.78 4.18 6.03
CA GLY A 121 -0.62 4.64 5.24
C GLY A 121 -1.04 5.33 3.95
N ALA A 122 -2.04 4.77 3.25
CA ALA A 122 -2.59 5.36 2.04
C ALA A 122 -3.14 6.78 2.28
N ASP A 123 -3.91 6.98 3.34
CA ASP A 123 -4.47 8.29 3.70
C ASP A 123 -3.37 9.30 4.07
N GLN A 124 -2.31 8.87 4.76
CA GLN A 124 -1.16 9.75 5.04
C GLN A 124 -0.47 10.22 3.75
N ILE A 125 -0.24 9.31 2.79
CA ILE A 125 0.39 9.68 1.50
C ILE A 125 -0.51 10.64 0.72
N LYS A 126 -1.81 10.38 0.64
CA LYS A 126 -2.79 11.28 -0.02
C LYS A 126 -2.76 12.68 0.57
N ASN A 127 -2.77 12.77 1.91
CA ASN A 127 -2.80 14.04 2.62
C ASN A 127 -1.52 14.87 2.46
N LYS A 128 -0.38 14.23 2.14
CA LYS A 128 0.89 14.94 1.88
C LYS A 128 0.89 15.69 0.56
N LYS A 129 -0.03 15.41 -0.37
CA LYS A 129 -0.20 16.10 -1.66
C LYS A 129 1.15 16.31 -2.36
N MET A 130 1.89 15.23 -2.53
CA MET A 130 3.20 15.27 -3.20
C MET A 130 3.03 15.57 -4.69
N ASP A 131 4.06 16.16 -5.29
CA ASP A 131 4.05 16.54 -6.71
C ASP A 131 4.30 15.34 -7.66
N TYR A 132 3.82 14.14 -7.30
CA TYR A 132 3.86 12.93 -8.13
C TYR A 132 2.44 12.44 -8.39
N LYS A 133 2.22 11.85 -9.57
CA LYS A 133 0.95 11.20 -9.85
C LYS A 133 0.73 10.04 -8.87
N LEU A 134 -0.45 9.99 -8.26
CA LEU A 134 -0.85 8.96 -7.32
C LEU A 134 -2.06 8.22 -7.86
N ILE A 135 -1.99 6.89 -7.91
CA ILE A 135 -3.07 6.00 -8.33
C ILE A 135 -3.32 5.02 -7.19
N THR A 136 -4.56 4.90 -6.75
CA THR A 136 -4.88 4.08 -5.58
C THR A 136 -5.89 2.98 -5.89
N PHE A 137 -5.55 1.76 -5.48
CA PHE A 137 -6.37 0.56 -5.64
C PHE A 137 -6.76 -0.02 -4.29
N PHE A 138 -8.03 -0.36 -4.15
CA PHE A 138 -8.52 -1.17 -3.04
C PHE A 138 -8.91 -2.55 -3.54
N ILE A 139 -8.30 -3.60 -2.97
CA ILE A 139 -8.51 -4.98 -3.41
C ILE A 139 -9.47 -5.66 -2.44
N LEU A 140 -10.55 -6.21 -2.98
CA LEU A 140 -11.58 -6.91 -2.24
C LEU A 140 -11.50 -8.43 -2.49
N PRO A 141 -11.82 -9.26 -1.50
CA PRO A 141 -12.05 -10.69 -1.71
C PRO A 141 -13.37 -10.90 -2.46
N PRO A 142 -13.56 -12.05 -3.14
CA PRO A 142 -14.81 -12.34 -3.83
C PRO A 142 -15.98 -12.64 -2.88
N SER A 143 -15.70 -13.17 -1.67
CA SER A 143 -16.69 -13.44 -0.63
C SER A 143 -16.05 -13.53 0.76
N LYS A 144 -16.88 -13.46 1.81
CA LYS A 144 -16.44 -13.73 3.20
C LYS A 144 -15.88 -15.14 3.35
N GLN A 145 -16.50 -16.13 2.72
CA GLN A 145 -16.05 -17.51 2.79
C GLN A 145 -14.62 -17.68 2.24
N VAL A 146 -14.34 -17.16 1.06
CA VAL A 146 -13.00 -17.21 0.46
C VAL A 146 -11.99 -16.45 1.30
N LEU A 147 -12.38 -15.32 1.89
CA LEU A 147 -11.53 -14.60 2.83
C LEU A 147 -11.19 -15.47 4.05
N PHE A 148 -12.18 -16.09 4.65
CA PHE A 148 -12.00 -16.97 5.82
C PHE A 148 -11.05 -18.12 5.50
N GLU A 149 -11.25 -18.80 4.37
CA GLU A 149 -10.38 -19.89 3.90
C GLU A 149 -8.93 -19.42 3.72
N ARG A 150 -8.72 -18.26 3.08
CA ARG A 150 -7.39 -17.68 2.87
C ARG A 150 -6.70 -17.30 4.20
N LEU A 151 -7.44 -16.76 5.15
CA LEU A 151 -6.92 -16.42 6.48
C LEU A 151 -6.62 -17.64 7.32
N SER A 152 -7.50 -18.65 7.31
CA SER A 152 -7.33 -19.90 8.04
C SER A 152 -6.11 -20.69 7.52
N ASN A 153 -5.94 -20.79 6.20
CA ASN A 153 -4.79 -21.44 5.59
C ASN A 153 -3.46 -20.73 5.92
N ARG A 154 -3.49 -19.40 6.07
CA ARG A 154 -2.32 -18.60 6.43
C ARG A 154 -1.93 -18.73 7.91
N HIS A 155 -2.89 -19.05 8.77
CA HIS A 155 -2.75 -19.09 10.23
C HIS A 155 -3.27 -20.43 10.81
N MET A 156 -3.01 -21.56 10.13
CA MET A 156 -3.49 -22.89 10.52
C MET A 156 -3.24 -23.26 11.99
N LYS A 157 -2.31 -22.57 12.66
CA LYS A 157 -1.95 -22.84 14.06
C LYS A 157 -2.61 -21.89 15.07
N ASP A 158 -3.30 -20.82 14.63
CA ASP A 158 -3.84 -19.83 15.56
C ASP A 158 -5.21 -19.30 15.10
N LYS A 159 -6.25 -19.93 15.62
CA LYS A 159 -7.65 -19.61 15.32
C LYS A 159 -8.05 -18.22 15.81
N LEU A 160 -7.49 -17.76 16.93
CA LEU A 160 -7.76 -16.45 17.51
C LEU A 160 -7.25 -15.32 16.60
N ILE A 161 -6.07 -15.50 16.00
CA ILE A 161 -5.54 -14.52 15.04
C ILE A 161 -6.43 -14.43 13.79
N ALA A 162 -6.98 -15.55 13.33
CA ALA A 162 -7.91 -15.55 12.19
C ALA A 162 -9.21 -14.78 12.51
N GLU A 163 -9.78 -14.99 13.70
CA GLU A 163 -10.98 -14.30 14.16
C GLU A 163 -10.77 -12.79 14.35
N GLU A 164 -9.66 -12.37 14.94
CA GLU A 164 -9.30 -10.96 15.05
C GLU A 164 -9.20 -10.29 13.66
N ARG A 165 -8.64 -11.00 12.69
CA ARG A 165 -8.50 -10.47 11.31
C ARG A 165 -9.82 -10.36 10.58
N ILE A 166 -10.79 -11.23 10.89
CA ILE A 166 -12.16 -11.13 10.36
C ILE A 166 -12.87 -9.92 10.95
N LYS A 167 -12.76 -9.69 12.26
CA LYS A 167 -13.31 -8.49 12.89
C LYS A 167 -12.67 -7.21 12.33
N GLN A 168 -11.37 -7.24 12.07
CA GLN A 168 -10.67 -6.11 11.44
C GLN A 168 -11.13 -5.89 9.99
N PHE A 169 -11.43 -6.98 9.25
CA PHE A 169 -11.93 -6.90 7.88
C PHE A 169 -13.17 -6.00 7.75
N GLU A 170 -14.14 -6.13 8.66
CA GLU A 170 -15.39 -5.36 8.63
C GLU A 170 -15.16 -3.84 8.79
N ARG A 171 -14.08 -3.47 9.45
CA ARG A 171 -13.65 -2.06 9.57
C ARG A 171 -12.87 -1.61 8.35
N ASP A 172 -11.89 -2.41 7.94
CA ASP A 172 -10.99 -2.05 6.83
C ASP A 172 -11.75 -1.95 5.50
N VAL A 173 -12.75 -2.80 5.28
CA VAL A 173 -13.50 -2.82 4.02
C VAL A 173 -14.21 -1.51 3.75
N LEU A 174 -14.62 -0.75 4.77
CA LEU A 174 -15.36 0.51 4.61
C LEU A 174 -14.51 1.61 3.98
N HIS A 175 -13.19 1.49 4.00
CA HIS A 175 -12.27 2.47 3.39
C HIS A 175 -12.20 2.40 1.86
N TRP A 176 -12.85 1.41 1.21
CA TRP A 176 -12.86 1.26 -0.24
C TRP A 176 -13.29 2.54 -0.99
N ILE A 177 -14.19 3.32 -0.39
CA ILE A 177 -14.75 4.53 -1.02
C ILE A 177 -13.70 5.62 -1.26
N ASN A 178 -12.60 5.59 -0.50
CA ASN A 178 -11.52 6.57 -0.56
C ASN A 178 -10.49 6.28 -1.68
N TYR A 179 -10.68 5.22 -2.48
CA TYR A 179 -9.74 4.82 -3.52
C TYR A 179 -10.25 5.16 -4.91
N ASP A 180 -9.31 5.40 -5.84
CA ASP A 180 -9.65 5.67 -7.23
C ASP A 180 -10.31 4.46 -7.86
N TYR A 181 -9.74 3.28 -7.61
CA TYR A 181 -10.20 1.99 -8.14
C TYR A 181 -10.39 0.96 -7.05
N VAL A 182 -11.42 0.12 -7.22
CA VAL A 182 -11.66 -1.06 -6.39
C VAL A 182 -11.72 -2.30 -7.28
N VAL A 183 -10.96 -3.33 -6.96
CA VAL A 183 -10.86 -4.54 -7.77
C VAL A 183 -11.19 -5.76 -6.91
N ILE A 184 -12.06 -6.63 -7.42
CA ILE A 184 -12.40 -7.88 -6.74
C ILE A 184 -11.41 -8.95 -7.21
N ASN A 185 -10.72 -9.58 -6.26
CA ASN A 185 -9.75 -10.63 -6.52
C ASN A 185 -10.42 -12.02 -6.45
N ASP A 186 -11.30 -12.28 -7.40
CA ASP A 186 -11.92 -13.59 -7.65
C ASP A 186 -10.98 -14.52 -8.40
N ASN A 187 -10.31 -14.00 -9.42
CA ASN A 187 -9.27 -14.66 -10.17
C ASN A 187 -8.02 -13.76 -10.22
N LEU A 188 -6.88 -14.30 -9.81
CA LEU A 188 -5.63 -13.55 -9.68
C LEU A 188 -5.16 -12.97 -11.02
N GLU A 189 -5.27 -13.73 -12.12
CA GLU A 189 -4.87 -13.30 -13.47
C GLU A 189 -5.73 -12.11 -13.93
N ASN A 190 -7.03 -12.27 -13.85
CA ASN A 190 -7.98 -11.22 -14.26
C ASN A 190 -7.79 -9.95 -13.44
N CYS A 191 -7.61 -10.11 -12.11
CA CYS A 191 -7.35 -9.01 -11.21
C CYS A 191 -6.04 -8.29 -11.56
N TYR A 192 -4.97 -9.03 -11.82
CA TYR A 192 -3.68 -8.50 -12.25
C TYR A 192 -3.79 -7.69 -13.54
N PHE A 193 -4.39 -8.27 -14.60
CA PHE A 193 -4.55 -7.56 -15.87
C PHE A 193 -5.44 -6.32 -15.74
N LYS A 194 -6.49 -6.40 -14.93
CA LYS A 194 -7.37 -5.23 -14.67
C LYS A 194 -6.58 -4.10 -14.03
N ILE A 195 -5.80 -4.38 -12.98
CA ILE A 195 -4.98 -3.36 -12.31
C ILE A 195 -3.93 -2.80 -13.27
N LYS A 196 -3.20 -3.66 -13.98
CA LYS A 196 -2.20 -3.24 -14.98
C LYS A 196 -2.77 -2.28 -16.00
N ASN A 197 -3.89 -2.66 -16.65
CA ASN A 197 -4.53 -1.86 -17.69
C ASN A 197 -5.04 -0.51 -17.14
N LEU A 198 -5.54 -0.48 -15.90
CA LEU A 198 -5.97 0.77 -15.25
C LEU A 198 -4.77 1.69 -14.96
N ILE A 199 -3.64 1.15 -14.50
CA ILE A 199 -2.42 1.94 -14.29
C ILE A 199 -1.93 2.52 -15.62
N GLU A 200 -1.84 1.70 -16.68
CA GLU A 200 -1.41 2.13 -18.00
C GLU A 200 -2.32 3.21 -18.59
N ALA A 201 -3.63 3.05 -18.44
CA ALA A 201 -4.60 4.05 -18.86
C ALA A 201 -4.42 5.37 -18.07
N GLU A 202 -4.15 5.29 -16.73
CA GLU A 202 -3.87 6.48 -15.93
C GLU A 202 -2.60 7.20 -16.38
N ILE A 203 -1.52 6.45 -16.62
CA ILE A 203 -0.25 7.05 -17.08
C ILE A 203 -0.44 7.76 -18.42
N ASN A 204 -1.22 7.18 -19.32
CA ASN A 204 -1.46 7.70 -20.67
C ASN A 204 -2.65 8.68 -20.77
N ASN A 205 -3.19 9.15 -19.63
CA ASN A 205 -4.36 10.05 -19.57
C ASN A 205 -5.60 9.51 -20.33
N GLY A 206 -5.76 8.19 -20.36
CA GLY A 206 -6.90 7.52 -20.96
C GLY A 206 -8.19 7.68 -20.17
N SER A 207 -9.34 7.61 -20.87
CA SER A 207 -10.66 7.56 -20.23
C SER A 207 -10.92 6.21 -19.56
N LYS A 208 -11.67 6.21 -18.49
CA LYS A 208 -11.99 5.01 -17.71
C LYS A 208 -13.45 4.95 -17.36
N ASP A 209 -14.08 3.88 -17.84
CA ASP A 209 -15.38 3.45 -17.30
C ASP A 209 -15.12 2.59 -16.08
N TYR A 210 -15.48 3.14 -14.92
CA TYR A 210 -15.39 2.45 -13.66
C TYR A 210 -16.73 2.48 -12.91
N ASP A 211 -17.42 1.34 -12.89
CA ASP A 211 -18.73 1.21 -12.24
C ASP A 211 -18.58 1.02 -10.72
N LYS A 212 -18.82 2.12 -9.98
CA LYS A 212 -18.86 2.10 -8.52
C LYS A 212 -20.15 1.49 -7.95
N SER A 213 -21.22 1.38 -8.73
CA SER A 213 -22.49 0.82 -8.26
C SER A 213 -22.38 -0.68 -7.99
N TYR A 214 -21.67 -1.40 -8.87
CA TYR A 214 -21.38 -2.81 -8.69
C TYR A 214 -20.52 -3.06 -7.44
N ILE A 215 -19.53 -2.23 -7.20
CA ILE A 215 -18.65 -2.34 -6.03
C ILE A 215 -19.43 -2.14 -4.73
N ARG A 216 -20.31 -1.15 -4.67
CA ARG A 216 -21.15 -0.91 -3.49
C ARG A 216 -21.97 -2.16 -3.14
N LYS A 217 -22.68 -2.74 -4.11
CA LYS A 217 -23.45 -3.97 -3.92
C LYS A 217 -22.58 -5.15 -3.46
N HIS A 218 -21.33 -5.23 -3.96
CA HIS A 218 -20.40 -6.27 -3.55
C HIS A 218 -19.96 -6.08 -2.09
N VAL A 219 -19.62 -4.86 -1.69
CA VAL A 219 -19.23 -4.53 -0.30
C VAL A 219 -20.39 -4.81 0.66
N GLU A 220 -21.61 -4.43 0.32
CA GLU A 220 -22.79 -4.77 1.12
C GLU A 220 -22.88 -6.29 1.39
N LYS A 221 -22.68 -7.13 0.38
CA LYS A 221 -22.63 -8.60 0.56
C LYS A 221 -21.48 -9.11 1.42
N LEU A 222 -20.38 -8.36 1.48
CA LEU A 222 -19.24 -8.67 2.31
C LEU A 222 -19.44 -8.26 3.78
N THR A 223 -20.37 -7.35 4.09
CA THR A 223 -20.60 -6.79 5.43
C THR A 223 -21.85 -7.34 6.11
N ILE A 224 -22.73 -8.00 5.38
CA ILE A 224 -23.87 -8.78 5.92
C ILE A 224 -23.37 -10.16 6.33
#